data_8fc0080db32539321f25c48cc6437f86
#
_entry.id   8fc0080db32539321f25c48cc6437f86
#
_cell.length_a   1.000
_cell.length_b   1.000
_cell.length_c   1.000
_cell.angle_alpha   90.00
_cell.angle_beta   90.00
_cell.angle_gamma   90.00
#
_symmetry.space_group_name_H-M   'P 1'
#
loop_
_entity.id
_entity.type
_entity.pdbx_description
1 polymer ?
#
loop_
_entity_poly.entity_id
_entity_poly.type
_entity_poly.pdbx_seq_one_letter_code
_entity_poly.pdbx_strand_id
1 'polypeptide(L)'
;MTRLFLLFLVALICAPAAFAQSNDYSHYEFYVGYAYERANNNADTFDRGGRTTFNGRSVAFADRRENYNGFNAEFNQNLNRHIGIVTSFTGTFNNAGFVDTRTGRAFGARAQRYDLMIGPRYNWRGSAITPFVEGMAGITHMRVSFDDTLVNRKKADTAFALALGGGLDVHAGEHIDIRAIQVDYLPTFFNGTHQNNVRVGAGVKIR
;
A
#
# COMPACT_ATOMS: atom_id res chain seq x y z
N MET A 1 -3.37 4.25 -25.60
CA MET A 1 -2.42 4.14 -24.46
C MET A 1 -2.71 2.91 -23.58
N THR A 2 -3.93 2.58 -23.25
CA THR A 2 -4.31 1.43 -22.39
C THR A 2 -3.87 0.06 -22.92
N ARG A 3 -3.92 -0.17 -24.24
CA ARG A 3 -3.51 -1.45 -24.86
C ARG A 3 -1.98 -1.68 -24.82
N LEU A 4 -1.18 -0.62 -24.90
CA LEU A 4 0.28 -0.73 -24.80
C LEU A 4 0.72 -1.05 -23.37
N PHE A 5 0.03 -0.49 -22.38
CA PHE A 5 0.29 -0.77 -20.95
C PHE A 5 -0.04 -2.22 -20.58
N LEU A 6 -1.15 -2.77 -21.13
CA LEU A 6 -1.54 -4.16 -20.93
C LEU A 6 -0.52 -5.13 -21.56
N LEU A 7 -0.01 -4.82 -22.76
CA LEU A 7 1.02 -5.63 -23.43
C LEU A 7 2.35 -5.59 -22.67
N PHE A 8 2.72 -4.45 -22.09
CA PHE A 8 3.94 -4.33 -21.26
C PHE A 8 3.81 -5.14 -19.97
N LEU A 9 2.63 -5.13 -19.35
CA LEU A 9 2.33 -5.92 -18.15
C LEU A 9 2.38 -7.43 -18.44
N VAL A 10 1.81 -7.88 -19.58
CA VAL A 10 1.84 -9.27 -20.02
C VAL A 10 3.26 -9.71 -20.41
N ALA A 11 4.06 -8.85 -21.06
CA ALA A 11 5.45 -9.14 -21.38
C ALA A 11 6.34 -9.28 -20.13
N LEU A 12 6.07 -8.52 -19.09
CA LEU A 12 6.78 -8.61 -17.79
C LEU A 12 6.47 -9.93 -17.07
N ILE A 13 5.28 -10.51 -17.28
CA ILE A 13 4.84 -11.77 -16.68
C ILE A 13 5.41 -12.97 -17.47
N CYS A 14 5.66 -12.84 -18.77
CA CYS A 14 6.10 -13.93 -19.65
C CYS A 14 7.63 -14.10 -19.78
N ALA A 15 8.45 -13.20 -19.24
CA ALA A 15 9.90 -13.19 -19.41
C ALA A 15 10.74 -14.27 -18.70
N PRO A 16 10.25 -15.09 -17.78
CA PRO A 16 11.11 -15.91 -16.91
C PRO A 16 11.17 -17.40 -17.16
N ALA A 17 10.82 -17.90 -18.34
CA ALA A 17 10.83 -19.36 -18.58
C ALA A 17 12.24 -19.98 -18.87
N ALA A 18 13.35 -19.23 -18.72
CA ALA A 18 14.64 -19.66 -19.27
C ALA A 18 15.74 -20.06 -18.25
N PHE A 19 15.49 -20.04 -16.93
CA PHE A 19 16.53 -20.39 -15.94
C PHE A 19 16.09 -21.48 -14.98
N ALA A 20 15.91 -22.70 -15.50
CA ALA A 20 15.77 -23.91 -14.68
C ALA A 20 17.17 -24.40 -14.22
N GLN A 21 17.77 -23.72 -13.28
CA GLN A 21 18.83 -24.29 -12.45
C GLN A 21 18.22 -24.60 -11.08
N SER A 22 18.55 -25.75 -10.52
CA SER A 22 18.11 -26.20 -9.20
C SER A 22 18.69 -25.28 -8.10
N ASN A 23 18.03 -24.19 -7.85
CA ASN A 23 18.39 -23.24 -6.82
C ASN A 23 17.61 -23.58 -5.54
N ASP A 24 18.29 -23.51 -4.41
CA ASP A 24 17.74 -23.70 -3.06
C ASP A 24 16.75 -22.57 -2.63
N TYR A 25 16.14 -21.88 -3.61
CA TYR A 25 15.15 -20.83 -3.40
C TYR A 25 14.24 -20.69 -4.61
N SER A 26 13.00 -20.27 -4.38
CA SER A 26 12.05 -19.98 -5.45
C SER A 26 12.41 -18.67 -6.16
N HIS A 27 12.45 -18.66 -7.48
CA HIS A 27 12.70 -17.45 -8.27
C HIS A 27 11.55 -16.45 -8.17
N TYR A 28 10.33 -16.92 -8.02
CA TYR A 28 9.11 -16.12 -7.96
C TYR A 28 8.31 -16.48 -6.73
N GLU A 29 7.86 -15.46 -6.04
CA GLU A 29 7.01 -15.60 -4.86
C GLU A 29 5.82 -14.65 -4.99
N PHE A 30 4.64 -15.14 -4.65
CA PHE A 30 3.41 -14.36 -4.61
C PHE A 30 2.90 -14.31 -3.19
N TYR A 31 2.61 -13.13 -2.71
CA TYR A 31 1.99 -12.92 -1.40
C TYR A 31 0.64 -12.26 -1.57
N VAL A 32 -0.32 -12.69 -0.74
CA VAL A 32 -1.59 -12.00 -0.54
C VAL A 32 -1.95 -12.05 0.93
N GLY A 33 -2.39 -10.92 1.47
CA GLY A 33 -2.71 -10.83 2.88
C GLY A 33 -3.61 -9.66 3.23
N TYR A 34 -4.00 -9.64 4.48
CA TYR A 34 -4.68 -8.52 5.09
C TYR A 34 -3.70 -7.39 5.35
N ALA A 35 -4.16 -6.15 5.16
CA ALA A 35 -3.42 -4.94 5.45
C ALA A 35 -4.25 -4.03 6.36
N TYR A 36 -3.66 -3.68 7.50
CA TYR A 36 -4.15 -2.62 8.37
C TYR A 36 -3.19 -1.43 8.26
N GLU A 37 -3.72 -0.25 7.99
CA GLU A 37 -2.93 0.96 7.90
C GLU A 37 -3.46 2.02 8.87
N ARG A 38 -2.56 2.55 9.69
CA ARG A 38 -2.81 3.74 10.50
C ARG A 38 -2.25 4.96 9.79
N ALA A 39 -3.12 5.64 9.06
CA ALA A 39 -2.77 6.81 8.31
C ALA A 39 -2.77 8.07 9.19
N ASN A 40 -1.81 8.95 8.93
CA ASN A 40 -1.78 10.28 9.52
C ASN A 40 -2.44 11.26 8.56
N ASN A 41 -3.68 11.63 8.81
CA ASN A 41 -4.41 12.65 8.05
C ASN A 41 -3.98 14.08 8.45
N ASN A 42 -2.80 14.21 9.04
CA ASN A 42 -2.28 15.47 9.48
C ASN A 42 -2.07 16.34 8.27
N ALA A 43 -2.90 17.30 8.15
CA ALA A 43 -2.75 18.40 7.26
C ALA A 43 -2.86 18.04 5.78
N ASP A 44 -2.97 18.13 4.89
CA ASP A 44 -2.62 18.42 3.52
C ASP A 44 -2.89 17.33 2.49
N THR A 45 -3.71 16.31 2.86
CA THR A 45 -4.09 15.28 1.88
C THR A 45 -4.74 15.89 0.63
N PHE A 46 -5.42 17.04 0.75
CA PHE A 46 -6.11 17.70 -0.36
C PHE A 46 -5.82 19.18 -0.52
N ASP A 47 -5.39 19.88 0.56
CA ASP A 47 -5.00 21.28 0.57
C ASP A 47 -4.02 21.54 1.73
N ARG A 48 -3.21 22.61 1.63
CA ARG A 48 -2.32 23.02 2.71
C ARG A 48 -3.14 23.32 3.96
N GLY A 49 -2.90 22.61 5.07
CA GLY A 49 -3.57 22.80 6.34
C GLY A 49 -4.70 21.82 6.64
N GLY A 50 -4.79 20.66 5.91
CA GLY A 50 -5.76 19.60 6.17
C GLY A 50 -7.20 19.99 5.93
N ARG A 51 -7.41 21.05 5.19
CA ARG A 51 -8.72 21.57 4.83
C ARG A 51 -8.92 21.42 3.34
N THR A 52 -10.13 21.12 2.93
CA THR A 52 -10.49 21.16 1.52
C THR A 52 -11.79 21.93 1.36
N THR A 53 -11.98 22.60 0.23
CA THR A 53 -13.17 23.39 -0.03
C THR A 53 -14.09 22.64 -0.99
N PHE A 54 -15.31 22.37 -0.52
CA PHE A 54 -16.38 21.80 -1.33
C PHE A 54 -17.57 22.74 -1.37
N ASN A 55 -18.00 23.14 -2.55
CA ASN A 55 -19.14 24.07 -2.74
C ASN A 55 -19.07 25.31 -1.84
N GLY A 56 -17.88 25.90 -1.69
CA GLY A 56 -17.67 27.05 -0.82
C GLY A 56 -17.60 26.72 0.68
N ARG A 57 -17.67 25.44 1.07
CA ARG A 57 -17.52 25.00 2.45
C ARG A 57 -16.12 24.45 2.67
N SER A 58 -15.47 24.88 3.76
CA SER A 58 -14.19 24.32 4.19
C SER A 58 -14.45 23.13 5.09
N VAL A 59 -13.92 21.97 4.72
CA VAL A 59 -14.05 20.71 5.46
C VAL A 59 -12.68 20.19 5.86
N ALA A 60 -12.59 19.52 7.00
CA ALA A 60 -11.38 18.89 7.50
C ALA A 60 -11.69 17.48 7.99
N PHE A 61 -10.67 16.63 8.06
CA PHE A 61 -10.79 15.34 8.74
C PHE A 61 -11.13 15.59 10.23
N ALA A 62 -12.05 14.79 10.78
CA ALA A 62 -12.42 14.87 12.19
C ALA A 62 -11.26 14.41 13.08
N ASP A 63 -10.55 13.37 12.68
CA ASP A 63 -9.43 12.79 13.39
C ASP A 63 -8.11 12.96 12.65
N ARG A 64 -7.04 13.23 13.40
CA ARG A 64 -5.68 13.32 12.86
C ARG A 64 -5.14 11.99 12.37
N ARG A 65 -5.61 10.87 12.93
CA ARG A 65 -5.19 9.54 12.57
C ARG A 65 -6.41 8.66 12.37
N GLU A 66 -6.46 8.01 11.23
CA GLU A 66 -7.53 7.09 10.89
C GLU A 66 -6.99 5.70 10.55
N ASN A 67 -7.86 4.72 10.76
CA ASN A 67 -7.55 3.31 10.59
C ASN A 67 -8.18 2.83 9.28
N TYR A 68 -7.35 2.34 8.39
CA TYR A 68 -7.76 1.75 7.11
C TYR A 68 -7.54 0.26 7.18
N ASN A 69 -8.48 -0.49 6.60
CA ASN A 69 -8.42 -1.94 6.50
C ASN A 69 -8.50 -2.35 5.04
N GLY A 70 -7.78 -3.41 4.66
CA GLY A 70 -7.79 -3.83 3.28
C GLY A 70 -6.90 -5.03 3.02
N PHE A 71 -6.29 -5.05 1.85
CA PHE A 71 -5.44 -6.14 1.40
C PHE A 71 -4.11 -5.62 0.85
N ASN A 72 -3.10 -6.48 0.90
CA ASN A 72 -1.84 -6.32 0.21
C ASN A 72 -1.56 -7.54 -0.66
N ALA A 73 -1.14 -7.32 -1.90
CA ALA A 73 -0.66 -8.33 -2.81
C ALA A 73 0.76 -7.97 -3.27
N GLU A 74 1.67 -8.95 -3.26
CA GLU A 74 3.05 -8.73 -3.68
C GLU A 74 3.49 -9.81 -4.66
N PHE A 75 4.28 -9.38 -5.62
CA PHE A 75 5.07 -10.24 -6.49
C PHE A 75 6.54 -9.96 -6.21
N ASN A 76 7.29 -10.99 -5.83
CA ASN A 76 8.72 -10.90 -5.57
C ASN A 76 9.48 -11.77 -6.58
N GLN A 77 10.42 -11.14 -7.28
CA GLN A 77 11.39 -11.81 -8.15
C GLN A 77 12.72 -11.89 -7.43
N ASN A 78 13.13 -13.09 -7.03
CA ASN A 78 14.40 -13.32 -6.38
C ASN A 78 15.55 -13.38 -7.40
N LEU A 79 16.50 -12.49 -7.26
CA LEU A 79 17.71 -12.43 -8.08
C LEU A 79 18.77 -13.44 -7.59
N ASN A 80 18.76 -13.68 -6.29
CA ASN A 80 19.58 -14.71 -5.64
C ASN A 80 18.92 -15.14 -4.32
N ARG A 81 19.58 -16.01 -3.54
CA ARG A 81 19.05 -16.50 -2.26
C ARG A 81 18.64 -15.41 -1.27
N HIS A 82 19.26 -14.24 -1.34
CA HIS A 82 19.07 -13.17 -0.34
C HIS A 82 18.39 -11.94 -0.89
N ILE A 83 18.58 -11.63 -2.16
CA ILE A 83 18.11 -10.37 -2.78
C ILE A 83 17.00 -10.66 -3.77
N GLY A 84 15.89 -9.93 -3.64
CA GLY A 84 14.79 -9.91 -4.59
C GLY A 84 14.36 -8.48 -4.91
N ILE A 85 13.54 -8.37 -5.96
CA ILE A 85 12.80 -7.15 -6.30
C ILE A 85 11.34 -7.45 -6.05
N VAL A 86 10.71 -6.67 -5.17
CA VAL A 86 9.30 -6.80 -4.84
C VAL A 86 8.49 -5.71 -5.52
N THR A 87 7.34 -6.07 -6.09
CA THR A 87 6.29 -5.17 -6.53
C THR A 87 5.09 -5.40 -5.63
N SER A 88 4.62 -4.35 -4.97
CA SER A 88 3.52 -4.39 -4.00
C SER A 88 2.35 -3.54 -4.48
N PHE A 89 1.15 -4.10 -4.40
CA PHE A 89 -0.12 -3.40 -4.59
C PHE A 89 -0.95 -3.54 -3.32
N THR A 90 -1.32 -2.40 -2.72
CA THR A 90 -2.15 -2.37 -1.52
C THR A 90 -3.43 -1.59 -1.80
N GLY A 91 -4.56 -2.10 -1.34
CA GLY A 91 -5.84 -1.40 -1.34
C GLY A 91 -6.40 -1.32 0.07
N THR A 92 -6.57 -0.12 0.63
CA THR A 92 -7.10 0.08 1.97
C THR A 92 -8.30 1.04 1.96
N PHE A 93 -9.24 0.80 2.87
CA PHE A 93 -10.57 1.43 2.87
C PHE A 93 -10.92 1.88 4.29
N ASN A 94 -11.59 3.05 4.38
CA ASN A 94 -12.13 3.54 5.64
C ASN A 94 -13.40 4.36 5.40
N ASN A 95 -14.27 4.42 6.43
CA ASN A 95 -15.32 5.42 6.53
C ASN A 95 -14.82 6.56 7.42
N ALA A 96 -14.21 7.56 6.79
CA ALA A 96 -13.58 8.69 7.48
C ALA A 96 -14.62 9.70 7.97
N GLY A 97 -14.42 10.25 9.15
CA GLY A 97 -15.19 11.37 9.65
C GLY A 97 -14.64 12.70 9.16
N PHE A 98 -15.53 13.60 8.74
CA PHE A 98 -15.20 14.97 8.36
C PHE A 98 -16.04 15.96 9.13
N VAL A 99 -15.51 17.17 9.31
CA VAL A 99 -16.20 18.25 9.98
C VAL A 99 -16.18 19.49 9.08
N ASP A 100 -17.34 20.11 8.88
CA ASP A 100 -17.45 21.45 8.30
C ASP A 100 -16.84 22.44 9.32
N THR A 101 -15.75 23.08 8.97
CA THR A 101 -15.00 23.94 9.88
C THR A 101 -15.74 25.24 10.26
N ARG A 102 -16.79 25.60 9.50
CA ARG A 102 -17.60 26.79 9.76
C ARG A 102 -18.80 26.51 10.67
N THR A 103 -19.43 25.35 10.47
CA THR A 103 -20.70 25.03 11.16
C THR A 103 -20.52 24.00 12.26
N GLY A 104 -19.36 23.33 12.35
CA GLY A 104 -19.11 22.22 13.28
C GLY A 104 -19.88 20.93 12.93
N ARG A 105 -20.62 20.91 11.82
CA ARG A 105 -21.40 19.72 11.41
C ARG A 105 -20.46 18.58 10.99
N ALA A 106 -20.62 17.44 11.64
CA ALA A 106 -19.93 16.21 11.26
C ALA A 106 -20.68 15.47 10.15
N PHE A 107 -19.94 14.84 9.23
CA PHE A 107 -20.45 13.96 8.18
C PHE A 107 -19.44 12.87 7.82
N GLY A 108 -19.94 11.75 7.31
CA GLY A 108 -19.11 10.62 6.88
C GLY A 108 -18.68 10.75 5.43
N ALA A 109 -17.53 10.20 5.13
CA ALA A 109 -17.06 10.01 3.76
C ALA A 109 -16.35 8.67 3.61
N ARG A 110 -16.49 8.04 2.46
CA ARG A 110 -15.76 6.83 2.11
C ARG A 110 -14.39 7.22 1.57
N ALA A 111 -13.34 6.86 2.30
CA ALA A 111 -11.96 7.04 1.90
C ALA A 111 -11.40 5.71 1.36
N GLN A 112 -10.72 5.77 0.22
CA GLN A 112 -10.06 4.65 -0.42
C GLN A 112 -8.63 5.06 -0.75
N ARG A 113 -7.69 4.17 -0.50
CA ARG A 113 -6.29 4.37 -0.78
C ARG A 113 -5.73 3.18 -1.52
N TYR A 114 -4.97 3.44 -2.57
CA TYR A 114 -4.30 2.44 -3.38
C TYR A 114 -2.83 2.82 -3.51
N ASP A 115 -1.95 1.90 -3.13
CA ASP A 115 -0.50 2.07 -3.23
C ASP A 115 0.04 1.09 -4.26
N LEU A 116 0.89 1.56 -5.16
CA LEU A 116 1.67 0.74 -6.08
C LEU A 116 3.14 1.08 -5.88
N MET A 117 3.91 0.11 -5.43
CA MET A 117 5.30 0.30 -5.03
C MET A 117 6.20 -0.80 -5.60
N ILE A 118 7.48 -0.46 -5.78
CA ILE A 118 8.51 -1.40 -6.22
C ILE A 118 9.82 -1.09 -5.50
N GLY A 119 10.59 -2.13 -5.19
CA GLY A 119 11.92 -1.94 -4.60
C GLY A 119 12.61 -3.24 -4.20
N PRO A 120 13.83 -3.14 -3.68
CA PRO A 120 14.60 -4.27 -3.21
C PRO A 120 14.05 -4.84 -1.89
N ARG A 121 14.19 -6.17 -1.77
CA ARG A 121 13.98 -6.94 -0.54
C ARG A 121 15.20 -7.79 -0.26
N TYR A 122 15.61 -7.82 1.00
CA TYR A 122 16.65 -8.72 1.49
C TYR A 122 16.03 -9.78 2.40
N ASN A 123 16.29 -11.06 2.11
CA ASN A 123 15.74 -12.20 2.83
C ASN A 123 16.85 -12.96 3.56
N TRP A 124 16.67 -13.27 4.84
CA TRP A 124 17.51 -14.19 5.60
C TRP A 124 16.84 -15.57 5.62
N ARG A 125 17.08 -16.37 4.58
CA ARG A 125 16.40 -17.66 4.40
C ARG A 125 16.95 -18.71 5.36
N GLY A 126 16.15 -19.09 6.35
CA GLY A 126 16.36 -20.22 7.24
C GLY A 126 15.52 -21.44 6.87
N SER A 127 15.67 -22.54 7.62
CA SER A 127 14.91 -23.76 7.37
C SER A 127 13.45 -23.69 7.81
N ALA A 128 13.12 -22.94 8.85
CA ALA A 128 11.76 -22.80 9.38
C ALA A 128 11.18 -21.40 9.18
N ILE A 129 12.04 -20.39 9.18
CA ILE A 129 11.63 -18.98 9.11
C ILE A 129 12.53 -18.20 8.16
N THR A 130 11.95 -17.17 7.54
CA THR A 130 12.64 -16.21 6.67
C THR A 130 12.28 -14.79 7.10
N PRO A 131 13.08 -14.16 7.98
CA PRO A 131 12.98 -12.72 8.18
C PRO A 131 13.37 -11.98 6.91
N PHE A 132 12.77 -10.81 6.69
CA PHE A 132 13.12 -9.95 5.56
C PHE A 132 13.02 -8.47 5.93
N VAL A 133 13.75 -7.65 5.17
CA VAL A 133 13.61 -6.19 5.15
C VAL A 133 13.46 -5.72 3.72
N GLU A 134 12.75 -4.60 3.54
CA GLU A 134 12.51 -4.05 2.21
C GLU A 134 12.46 -2.53 2.22
N GLY A 135 12.80 -1.97 1.06
CA GLY A 135 12.65 -0.55 0.81
C GLY A 135 12.04 -0.35 -0.58
N MET A 136 10.89 0.27 -0.64
CA MET A 136 10.15 0.47 -1.88
C MET A 136 9.87 1.94 -2.12
N ALA A 137 9.72 2.30 -3.40
CA ALA A 137 9.26 3.60 -3.85
C ALA A 137 8.11 3.42 -4.83
N GLY A 138 7.21 4.38 -4.88
CA GLY A 138 6.06 4.30 -5.77
C GLY A 138 5.08 5.44 -5.62
N ILE A 139 3.84 5.16 -5.87
CA ILE A 139 2.74 6.12 -5.82
C ILE A 139 1.63 5.64 -4.90
N THR A 140 1.00 6.59 -4.23
CA THR A 140 -0.25 6.40 -3.51
C THR A 140 -1.35 7.24 -4.17
N HIS A 141 -2.49 6.61 -4.40
CA HIS A 141 -3.69 7.26 -4.95
C HIS A 141 -4.79 7.23 -3.90
N MET A 142 -5.17 8.39 -3.41
CA MET A 142 -6.23 8.53 -2.41
C MET A 142 -7.48 9.11 -3.06
N ARG A 143 -8.62 8.50 -2.76
CA ARG A 143 -9.94 8.93 -3.23
C ARG A 143 -10.89 9.05 -2.04
N VAL A 144 -11.56 10.18 -1.94
CA VAL A 144 -12.62 10.43 -0.95
C VAL A 144 -13.92 10.70 -1.68
N SER A 145 -14.98 10.01 -1.25
CA SER A 145 -16.34 10.16 -1.76
C SER A 145 -17.25 10.53 -0.60
N PHE A 146 -17.89 11.67 -0.68
CA PHE A 146 -18.80 12.16 0.36
C PHE A 146 -20.23 11.68 0.05
N ASP A 147 -20.90 11.14 1.06
CA ASP A 147 -22.27 10.62 0.98
C ASP A 147 -23.32 11.68 1.36
N ASP A 148 -22.93 12.95 1.58
CA ASP A 148 -23.84 14.04 1.90
C ASP A 148 -24.48 14.60 0.60
N THR A 149 -25.81 14.71 0.58
CA THR A 149 -26.59 15.27 -0.53
C THR A 149 -26.20 16.72 -0.88
N LEU A 150 -25.62 17.45 0.07
CA LEU A 150 -25.11 18.81 -0.11
C LEU A 150 -23.67 18.85 -0.67
N VAL A 151 -22.95 17.72 -0.65
CA VAL A 151 -21.54 17.62 -1.05
C VAL A 151 -21.32 16.34 -1.90
N ASN A 152 -22.17 16.11 -2.89
CA ASN A 152 -22.02 14.96 -3.79
C ASN A 152 -20.82 15.17 -4.72
N ARG A 153 -19.59 15.01 -4.20
CA ARG A 153 -18.35 15.11 -4.97
C ARG A 153 -17.34 14.04 -4.56
N LYS A 154 -16.62 13.60 -5.56
CA LYS A 154 -15.45 12.72 -5.40
C LYS A 154 -14.21 13.60 -5.55
N LYS A 155 -13.28 13.49 -4.65
CA LYS A 155 -11.94 14.07 -4.79
C LYS A 155 -10.92 12.94 -4.79
N ALA A 156 -9.95 13.04 -5.68
CA ALA A 156 -8.84 12.08 -5.76
C ALA A 156 -7.54 12.85 -5.92
N ASP A 157 -6.50 12.34 -5.32
CA ASP A 157 -5.14 12.87 -5.42
C ASP A 157 -4.14 11.72 -5.48
N THR A 158 -3.01 11.97 -6.15
CA THR A 158 -1.93 10.99 -6.30
C THR A 158 -0.62 11.63 -5.88
N ALA A 159 0.12 10.92 -5.05
CA ALA A 159 1.37 11.40 -4.49
C ALA A 159 2.47 10.34 -4.61
N PHE A 160 3.71 10.81 -4.55
CA PHE A 160 4.86 9.93 -4.35
C PHE A 160 4.83 9.35 -2.94
N ALA A 161 5.25 8.09 -2.81
CA ALA A 161 5.34 7.39 -1.54
C ALA A 161 6.59 6.53 -1.46
N LEU A 162 7.06 6.34 -0.24
CA LEU A 162 8.10 5.39 0.10
C LEU A 162 7.53 4.37 1.08
N ALA A 163 8.10 3.16 1.11
CA ALA A 163 7.87 2.17 2.14
C ALA A 163 9.21 1.63 2.62
N LEU A 164 9.40 1.62 3.92
CA LEU A 164 10.55 1.01 4.57
C LEU A 164 10.02 0.06 5.63
N GLY A 165 10.32 -1.22 5.48
CA GLY A 165 9.73 -2.20 6.36
C GLY A 165 10.42 -3.54 6.35
N GLY A 166 9.70 -4.51 6.89
CA GLY A 166 10.14 -5.88 6.94
C GLY A 166 9.13 -6.78 7.63
N GLY A 167 9.44 -8.04 7.68
CA GLY A 167 8.53 -9.03 8.23
C GLY A 167 9.17 -10.39 8.46
N LEU A 168 8.30 -11.33 8.75
CA LEU A 168 8.68 -12.71 9.05
C LEU A 168 7.76 -13.67 8.30
N ASP A 169 8.34 -14.48 7.43
CA ASP A 169 7.69 -15.59 6.76
C ASP A 169 8.04 -16.90 7.49
N VAL A 170 7.04 -17.71 7.79
CA VAL A 170 7.15 -19.02 8.45
C VAL A 170 6.81 -20.09 7.41
N HIS A 171 7.70 -21.06 7.23
CA HIS A 171 7.49 -22.15 6.29
C HIS A 171 6.39 -23.09 6.79
N ALA A 172 5.30 -23.20 6.04
CA ALA A 172 4.14 -24.05 6.35
C ALA A 172 4.07 -25.31 5.47
N GLY A 173 4.81 -25.33 4.37
CA GLY A 173 4.86 -26.45 3.43
C GLY A 173 5.90 -26.23 2.34
N GLU A 174 5.97 -27.16 1.38
CA GLU A 174 6.97 -27.10 0.28
C GLU A 174 6.80 -25.83 -0.59
N HIS A 175 5.57 -25.37 -0.77
CA HIS A 175 5.24 -24.24 -1.66
C HIS A 175 4.52 -23.09 -0.96
N ILE A 176 4.27 -23.22 0.34
CA ILE A 176 3.45 -22.26 1.10
C ILE A 176 4.20 -21.78 2.33
N ASP A 177 4.27 -20.48 2.49
CA ASP A 177 4.70 -19.81 3.71
C ASP A 177 3.55 -18.97 4.27
N ILE A 178 3.51 -18.84 5.58
CA ILE A 178 2.66 -17.89 6.30
C ILE A 178 3.49 -16.66 6.62
N ARG A 179 3.12 -15.50 6.10
CA ARG A 179 3.67 -14.24 6.59
C ARG A 179 2.98 -13.92 7.91
N ALA A 180 3.70 -14.18 9.00
CA ALA A 180 3.17 -13.99 10.35
C ALA A 180 2.95 -12.52 10.65
N ILE A 181 3.86 -11.67 10.20
CA ILE A 181 3.78 -10.22 10.34
C ILE A 181 4.63 -9.52 9.27
N GLN A 182 4.11 -8.39 8.80
CA GLN A 182 4.86 -7.38 8.04
C GLN A 182 4.54 -6.02 8.65
N VAL A 183 5.55 -5.18 8.81
CA VAL A 183 5.39 -3.81 9.30
C VAL A 183 6.14 -2.87 8.37
N ASP A 184 5.44 -1.88 7.83
CA ASP A 184 6.00 -0.89 6.93
C ASP A 184 5.73 0.52 7.46
N TYR A 185 6.76 1.33 7.48
CA TYR A 185 6.66 2.78 7.60
C TYR A 185 6.46 3.37 6.21
N LEU A 186 5.39 4.13 6.03
CA LEU A 186 4.91 4.65 4.75
C LEU A 186 4.84 6.18 4.74
N PRO A 187 5.94 6.90 4.51
CA PRO A 187 5.89 8.33 4.23
C PRO A 187 5.29 8.58 2.83
N THR A 188 4.26 9.44 2.78
CA THR A 188 3.61 9.87 1.54
C THR A 188 3.68 11.39 1.42
N PHE A 189 3.88 11.88 0.20
CA PHE A 189 4.23 13.28 -0.07
C PHE A 189 3.12 13.95 -0.89
N PHE A 190 2.10 14.42 -0.20
CA PHE A 190 1.00 15.17 -0.82
C PHE A 190 1.26 16.67 -0.74
N ASN A 191 1.02 17.41 -1.83
CA ASN A 191 0.97 18.88 -1.88
C ASN A 191 2.14 19.60 -1.17
N GLY A 192 3.36 19.01 -1.23
CA GLY A 192 4.57 19.59 -0.62
C GLY A 192 4.70 19.36 0.89
N THR A 193 3.84 18.51 1.47
CA THR A 193 3.96 18.05 2.85
C THR A 193 4.08 16.53 2.89
N HIS A 194 4.38 15.97 4.05
CA HIS A 194 4.52 14.53 4.21
C HIS A 194 3.58 14.01 5.29
N GLN A 195 3.03 12.85 5.04
CA GLN A 195 2.26 12.07 6.01
C GLN A 195 3.08 10.86 6.42
N ASN A 196 3.11 10.56 7.70
CA ASN A 196 3.79 9.41 8.27
C ASN A 196 2.74 8.35 8.61
N ASN A 197 2.69 7.30 7.82
CA ASN A 197 1.75 6.21 7.99
C ASN A 197 2.48 4.94 8.41
N VAL A 198 1.76 4.03 9.06
CA VAL A 198 2.28 2.70 9.41
C VAL A 198 1.29 1.67 8.91
N ARG A 199 1.80 0.68 8.19
CA ARG A 199 1.02 -0.47 7.72
C ARG A 199 1.49 -1.73 8.44
N VAL A 200 0.52 -2.56 8.85
CA VAL A 200 0.77 -3.89 9.42
C VAL A 200 -0.01 -4.90 8.60
N GLY A 201 0.60 -6.02 8.28
CA GLY A 201 -0.02 -7.05 7.46
C GLY A 201 0.33 -8.46 7.91
N ALA A 202 -0.52 -9.41 7.52
CA ALA A 202 -0.30 -10.84 7.65
C ALA A 202 -1.01 -11.57 6.51
N GLY A 203 -0.53 -12.74 6.11
CA GLY A 203 -1.14 -13.45 4.98
C GLY A 203 -0.40 -14.71 4.56
N VAL A 204 -0.61 -15.09 3.29
CA VAL A 204 -0.04 -16.31 2.71
C VAL A 204 0.88 -15.94 1.56
N LYS A 205 2.02 -16.60 1.49
CA LYS A 205 2.99 -16.51 0.39
C LYS A 205 3.12 -17.86 -0.29
N ILE A 206 3.07 -17.86 -1.62
CA ILE A 206 3.27 -19.02 -2.48
C ILE A 206 4.64 -18.90 -3.13
N ARG A 207 5.39 -20.01 -3.13
CA ARG A 207 6.75 -20.13 -3.66
C ARG A 207 6.81 -21.04 -4.87
#